data_6a2845d4b5074deb94217f27a0c83869
#
_entry.id   6a2845d4b5074deb94217f27a0c83869
#
_cell.length_a   1.000
_cell.length_b   1.000
_cell.length_c   1.000
_cell.angle_alpha   90.00
_cell.angle_beta   90.00
_cell.angle_gamma   90.00
#
_symmetry.space_group_name_H-M   'P 1'
#
loop_
_entity.id
_entity.type
_entity.pdbx_description
1 polymer ?
#
loop_
_entity_poly.entity_id
_entity_poly.type
_entity_poly.pdbx_seq_one_letter_code
_entity_poly.pdbx_strand_id
1 'polypeptide(L)'
;MVTGAAPTTATQPQTGSSASPGATLTVSGLGNPDVFFLICTAVWLLGMAAMIAYSLISYLRLRKKLSVSLRQDGCIYICDEISSPFVLGLFRPRIYLPSDLSQAAKPYVLAHEQAHLRHRDAWWKFFGFLLLSVYWFHPLVWAAYVLFCRDLEMACDERAVKGMDARQRKDYACTLLLCAAPKGSFSVCPVAFSQNSIKARIKILLQKKNARLWAGLLALIAALVVILCFATNPKSAKVPVTSVSSTFSETDALDAIILDEDSNQILYSQNAGNSIETGDWCRLALAIAVVQAVSEPENTVVDIKSAPRTQPYTDGSPFRKEVLSGLTVQDHLYRMLLANEKDSTYALARSVFGNTASAVKKMNEVTMDICGTDPTFGDIYGEISGSFLITDLAKLIDAMLAEPLLNKIWHAASYTVSTTQEFVLSRNALLPENPLGRTHITPDSRVTGGLTSVSGDYADMAVTAEHQGKRVLCILTGALRITHPYGDDPNSYSVVDYWGNYEETEKLLNIAFG
;
A
#
# COMPACT_ATOMS: atom_id res chain seq x y z
N MET A 1 20.07 84.92 -12.62
CA MET A 1 19.21 85.04 -13.80
C MET A 1 19.10 83.63 -14.35
N VAL A 2 18.04 82.97 -14.06
CA VAL A 2 16.89 82.63 -14.91
C VAL A 2 17.28 81.68 -16.03
N THR A 3 16.76 80.49 -16.20
CA THR A 3 15.48 79.85 -16.35
C THR A 3 15.79 78.36 -16.62
N GLY A 4 15.23 77.32 -16.16
CA GLY A 4 13.84 76.93 -16.19
C GLY A 4 13.49 76.21 -17.52
N ALA A 5 13.54 74.90 -17.59
CA ALA A 5 12.82 74.15 -18.62
C ALA A 5 12.40 72.75 -18.08
N ALA A 6 11.10 72.49 -18.13
CA ALA A 6 10.39 71.31 -17.71
C ALA A 6 10.49 70.20 -18.75
N PRO A 7 10.20 68.94 -18.38
CA PRO A 7 10.33 67.78 -19.26
C PRO A 7 9.07 67.56 -20.10
N THR A 8 9.29 67.10 -21.32
CA THR A 8 8.30 66.77 -22.33
C THR A 8 7.81 65.35 -22.10
N THR A 9 6.52 65.15 -21.95
CA THR A 9 5.74 63.94 -22.01
C THR A 9 5.81 63.30 -23.41
N ALA A 10 6.22 62.04 -23.50
CA ALA A 10 6.10 61.27 -24.72
C ALA A 10 4.92 60.30 -24.61
N THR A 11 3.99 60.46 -25.50
CA THR A 11 2.76 59.73 -25.73
C THR A 11 3.04 58.32 -26.26
N GLN A 12 2.42 57.31 -25.68
CA GLN A 12 2.34 55.95 -26.26
C GLN A 12 1.29 55.94 -27.39
N PRO A 13 1.53 55.19 -28.48
CA PRO A 13 0.46 54.80 -29.39
C PRO A 13 -0.14 53.44 -28.96
N GLN A 14 -1.44 53.47 -28.72
CA GLN A 14 -2.26 52.26 -28.70
C GLN A 14 -2.41 51.75 -30.14
N THR A 15 -2.10 50.48 -30.36
CA THR A 15 -2.63 49.72 -31.48
C THR A 15 -2.89 48.30 -31.09
N GLY A 16 -4.12 47.89 -31.22
CA GLY A 16 -4.47 46.75 -32.03
C GLY A 16 -4.93 45.53 -31.24
N SER A 17 -6.24 45.48 -31.08
CA SER A 17 -7.02 44.27 -30.85
C SER A 17 -6.60 43.18 -31.85
N SER A 18 -6.16 42.01 -31.38
CA SER A 18 -6.13 40.82 -32.19
C SER A 18 -6.69 39.64 -31.41
N ALA A 19 -7.66 39.04 -32.02
CA ALA A 19 -8.43 37.84 -31.76
C ALA A 19 -7.74 36.75 -30.93
N SER A 20 -8.49 36.21 -30.00
CA SER A 20 -8.26 34.90 -29.35
C SER A 20 -8.16 33.80 -30.41
N PRO A 21 -7.13 32.99 -30.40
CA PRO A 21 -7.17 31.68 -31.02
C PRO A 21 -7.84 30.67 -30.08
N GLY A 22 -8.65 29.85 -30.67
CA GLY A 22 -9.50 28.85 -30.07
C GLY A 22 -8.91 28.06 -28.90
N ALA A 23 -9.76 27.79 -27.95
CA ALA A 23 -9.54 26.84 -26.88
C ALA A 23 -9.26 25.45 -27.48
N THR A 24 -8.00 25.17 -27.66
CA THR A 24 -7.52 23.80 -27.78
C THR A 24 -7.67 23.17 -26.40
N LEU A 25 -8.64 22.28 -26.26
CA LEU A 25 -8.72 21.35 -25.13
C LEU A 25 -7.45 20.49 -25.16
N THR A 26 -6.40 20.94 -24.51
CA THR A 26 -5.24 20.11 -24.21
C THR A 26 -5.68 19.08 -23.19
N VAL A 27 -5.80 17.83 -23.64
CA VAL A 27 -5.96 16.65 -22.80
C VAL A 27 -4.63 16.40 -22.07
N SER A 28 -4.27 17.28 -21.14
CA SER A 28 -3.06 17.18 -20.30
C SER A 28 -3.37 16.64 -18.90
N GLY A 29 -4.55 16.03 -18.71
CA GLY A 29 -4.96 15.56 -17.38
C GLY A 29 -4.72 14.07 -17.08
N LEU A 30 -4.26 13.27 -18.04
CA LEU A 30 -4.08 11.82 -17.86
C LEU A 30 -2.71 11.38 -17.32
N GLY A 31 -1.83 12.34 -17.05
CA GLY A 31 -0.48 12.06 -16.51
C GLY A 31 -0.34 12.19 -14.98
N ASN A 32 -1.40 12.59 -14.29
CA ASN A 32 -1.35 12.70 -12.83
C ASN A 32 -1.79 11.37 -12.21
N PRO A 33 -0.94 10.67 -11.43
CA PRO A 33 -1.27 9.38 -10.83
C PRO A 33 -2.55 9.43 -9.99
N ASP A 34 -2.83 10.54 -9.32
CA ASP A 34 -4.04 10.72 -8.52
C ASP A 34 -5.32 10.69 -9.37
N VAL A 35 -5.29 11.29 -10.56
CA VAL A 35 -6.42 11.28 -11.51
C VAL A 35 -6.63 9.87 -12.06
N PHE A 36 -5.56 9.15 -12.34
CA PHE A 36 -5.65 7.75 -12.80
C PHE A 36 -6.27 6.86 -11.71
N PHE A 37 -5.82 6.94 -10.46
CA PHE A 37 -6.41 6.19 -9.34
C PHE A 37 -7.87 6.56 -9.10
N LEU A 38 -8.22 7.85 -9.20
CA LEU A 38 -9.61 8.31 -9.07
C LEU A 38 -10.51 7.69 -10.16
N ILE A 39 -10.04 7.67 -11.42
CA ILE A 39 -10.78 7.07 -12.54
C ILE A 39 -10.94 5.56 -12.31
N CYS A 40 -9.87 4.84 -11.95
CA CYS A 40 -9.94 3.41 -11.66
C CYS A 40 -10.92 3.10 -10.53
N THR A 41 -10.89 3.88 -9.45
CA THR A 41 -11.82 3.74 -8.32
C THR A 41 -13.26 4.03 -8.73
N ALA A 42 -13.49 5.07 -9.54
CA ALA A 42 -14.82 5.40 -10.06
C ALA A 42 -15.37 4.28 -10.96
N VAL A 43 -14.55 3.73 -11.86
CA VAL A 43 -14.93 2.60 -12.74
C VAL A 43 -15.24 1.36 -11.89
N TRP A 44 -14.44 1.07 -10.88
CA TRP A 44 -14.65 -0.04 -9.98
C TRP A 44 -15.98 0.09 -9.21
N LEU A 45 -16.25 1.25 -8.61
CA LEU A 45 -17.50 1.55 -7.90
C LEU A 45 -18.71 1.49 -8.84
N LEU A 46 -18.59 2.01 -10.06
CA LEU A 46 -19.66 1.97 -11.07
C LEU A 46 -19.99 0.54 -11.46
N GLY A 47 -19.00 -0.31 -11.69
CA GLY A 47 -19.21 -1.73 -12.01
C GLY A 47 -19.87 -2.49 -10.85
N MET A 48 -19.45 -2.25 -9.61
CA MET A 48 -20.06 -2.81 -8.40
C MET A 48 -21.53 -2.36 -8.28
N ALA A 49 -21.80 -1.06 -8.45
CA ALA A 49 -23.16 -0.52 -8.41
C ALA A 49 -24.05 -1.10 -9.52
N ALA A 50 -23.52 -1.27 -10.74
CA ALA A 50 -24.23 -1.89 -11.85
C ALA A 50 -24.62 -3.36 -11.55
N MET A 51 -23.71 -4.15 -10.96
CA MET A 51 -23.97 -5.54 -10.56
C MET A 51 -25.08 -5.61 -9.50
N ILE A 52 -25.02 -4.77 -8.48
CA ILE A 52 -26.01 -4.70 -7.40
C ILE A 52 -27.37 -4.23 -7.97
N ALA A 53 -27.38 -3.19 -8.80
CA ALA A 53 -28.60 -2.68 -9.43
C ALA A 53 -29.24 -3.75 -10.32
N TYR A 54 -28.46 -4.45 -11.14
CA TYR A 54 -28.95 -5.56 -11.96
C TYR A 54 -29.61 -6.66 -11.12
N SER A 55 -28.97 -7.07 -10.03
CA SER A 55 -29.50 -8.08 -9.11
C SER A 55 -30.80 -7.62 -8.47
N LEU A 56 -30.86 -6.37 -8.00
CA LEU A 56 -32.05 -5.78 -7.38
C LEU A 56 -33.22 -5.69 -8.38
N ILE A 57 -32.95 -5.18 -9.58
CA ILE A 57 -33.97 -5.09 -10.64
C ILE A 57 -34.50 -6.48 -11.02
N SER A 58 -33.59 -7.47 -11.15
CA SER A 58 -33.99 -8.86 -11.46
C SER A 58 -34.86 -9.45 -10.35
N TYR A 59 -34.46 -9.21 -9.08
CA TYR A 59 -35.27 -9.64 -7.92
C TYR A 59 -36.64 -8.98 -7.89
N LEU A 60 -36.74 -7.66 -8.11
CA LEU A 60 -38.00 -6.94 -8.12
C LEU A 60 -38.91 -7.38 -9.27
N ARG A 61 -38.36 -7.62 -10.47
CA ARG A 61 -39.10 -8.16 -11.61
C ARG A 61 -39.67 -9.54 -11.30
N LEU A 62 -38.86 -10.42 -10.71
CA LEU A 62 -39.29 -11.75 -10.30
C LEU A 62 -40.39 -11.67 -9.23
N ARG A 63 -40.21 -10.84 -8.21
CA ARG A 63 -41.18 -10.63 -7.14
C ARG A 63 -42.52 -10.13 -7.68
N LYS A 64 -42.49 -9.25 -8.72
CA LYS A 64 -43.72 -8.78 -9.40
C LYS A 64 -44.42 -9.92 -10.12
N LYS A 65 -43.71 -10.82 -10.83
CA LYS A 65 -44.31 -12.01 -11.47
C LYS A 65 -44.93 -12.95 -10.44
N LEU A 66 -44.32 -13.10 -9.28
CA LEU A 66 -44.83 -13.98 -8.22
C LEU A 66 -45.95 -13.38 -7.39
N SER A 67 -46.38 -12.14 -7.63
CA SER A 67 -47.47 -11.50 -6.90
C SER A 67 -48.82 -12.18 -7.13
N VAL A 68 -48.98 -12.90 -8.27
CA VAL A 68 -50.19 -13.63 -8.66
C VAL A 68 -50.21 -15.09 -8.17
N SER A 69 -49.17 -15.52 -7.41
CA SER A 69 -49.04 -16.89 -6.91
C SER A 69 -50.08 -17.23 -5.85
N LEU A 70 -50.66 -18.43 -5.93
CA LEU A 70 -51.63 -18.95 -4.98
C LEU A 70 -50.89 -19.74 -3.87
N ARG A 71 -51.25 -19.45 -2.62
CA ARG A 71 -50.72 -20.20 -1.48
C ARG A 71 -51.41 -21.56 -1.39
N GLN A 72 -50.66 -22.64 -1.42
CA GLN A 72 -51.20 -24.00 -1.30
C GLN A 72 -51.16 -24.50 0.16
N ASP A 73 -49.96 -24.45 0.79
CA ASP A 73 -49.77 -24.92 2.17
C ASP A 73 -48.51 -24.30 2.75
N GLY A 74 -48.55 -23.89 4.03
CA GLY A 74 -47.37 -23.38 4.77
C GLY A 74 -46.56 -22.34 4.00
N CYS A 75 -45.36 -22.70 3.54
CA CYS A 75 -44.47 -21.86 2.73
C CYS A 75 -44.49 -22.20 1.23
N ILE A 76 -45.43 -23.04 0.75
CA ILE A 76 -45.50 -23.51 -0.63
C ILE A 76 -46.53 -22.65 -1.40
N TYR A 77 -46.10 -22.16 -2.56
CA TYR A 77 -46.92 -21.35 -3.48
C TYR A 77 -46.91 -21.97 -4.87
N ILE A 78 -48.03 -21.91 -5.56
CA ILE A 78 -48.19 -22.32 -6.97
C ILE A 78 -48.23 -21.07 -7.83
N CYS A 79 -47.53 -21.09 -8.95
CA CYS A 79 -47.48 -20.01 -9.90
C CYS A 79 -47.45 -20.53 -11.34
N ASP A 80 -48.31 -20.01 -12.21
CA ASP A 80 -48.39 -20.39 -13.62
C ASP A 80 -47.29 -19.75 -14.48
N GLU A 81 -46.73 -18.65 -14.02
CA GLU A 81 -45.72 -17.87 -14.76
C GLU A 81 -44.29 -18.41 -14.64
N ILE A 82 -44.08 -19.48 -13.88
CA ILE A 82 -42.75 -20.08 -13.67
C ILE A 82 -42.67 -21.45 -14.34
N SER A 83 -41.52 -21.74 -14.95
CA SER A 83 -41.25 -23.00 -15.64
C SER A 83 -40.43 -24.00 -14.82
N SER A 84 -39.84 -23.57 -13.70
CA SER A 84 -39.04 -24.43 -12.81
C SER A 84 -39.31 -24.09 -11.34
N PRO A 85 -39.28 -25.07 -10.44
CA PRO A 85 -39.38 -24.83 -9.01
C PRO A 85 -38.19 -24.07 -8.51
N PHE A 86 -38.35 -23.26 -7.43
CA PHE A 86 -37.29 -22.59 -6.74
C PHE A 86 -37.72 -22.01 -5.38
N VAL A 87 -36.72 -21.70 -4.56
CA VAL A 87 -36.89 -20.98 -3.28
C VAL A 87 -36.59 -19.49 -3.47
N LEU A 88 -37.48 -18.60 -3.01
CA LEU A 88 -37.24 -17.17 -2.98
C LEU A 88 -37.45 -16.58 -1.58
N GLY A 89 -36.59 -15.64 -1.22
CA GLY A 89 -36.63 -14.89 0.03
C GLY A 89 -35.46 -15.21 0.96
N LEU A 90 -34.85 -14.15 1.50
CA LEU A 90 -33.69 -14.27 2.37
C LEU A 90 -34.11 -14.49 3.84
N PHE A 91 -35.04 -13.67 4.34
CA PHE A 91 -35.52 -13.72 5.73
C PHE A 91 -36.78 -14.61 5.92
N ARG A 92 -37.65 -14.64 4.90
CA ARG A 92 -38.87 -15.46 4.88
C ARG A 92 -38.92 -16.25 3.59
N PRO A 93 -38.15 -17.32 3.47
CA PRO A 93 -38.05 -18.09 2.25
C PRO A 93 -39.37 -18.81 1.95
N ARG A 94 -39.75 -18.82 0.68
CA ARG A 94 -40.96 -19.48 0.16
C ARG A 94 -40.60 -20.36 -1.02
N ILE A 95 -41.24 -21.53 -1.10
CA ILE A 95 -41.10 -22.45 -2.23
C ILE A 95 -42.15 -22.10 -3.28
N TYR A 96 -41.74 -21.89 -4.50
CA TYR A 96 -42.61 -21.65 -5.63
C TYR A 96 -42.55 -22.87 -6.58
N LEU A 97 -43.71 -23.42 -6.89
CA LEU A 97 -43.87 -24.57 -7.77
C LEU A 97 -44.65 -24.18 -9.01
N PRO A 98 -44.30 -24.65 -10.21
CA PRO A 98 -45.11 -24.49 -11.41
C PRO A 98 -46.40 -25.31 -11.30
N SER A 99 -47.49 -24.79 -11.85
CA SER A 99 -48.80 -25.46 -11.82
C SER A 99 -48.87 -26.74 -12.65
N ASP A 100 -48.03 -26.85 -13.69
CA ASP A 100 -47.92 -28.00 -14.58
C ASP A 100 -47.09 -29.17 -14.01
N LEU A 101 -46.65 -29.08 -12.74
CA LEU A 101 -45.84 -30.10 -12.09
C LEU A 101 -46.71 -31.36 -11.81
N SER A 102 -46.28 -32.53 -12.33
CA SER A 102 -46.96 -33.79 -12.11
C SER A 102 -47.01 -34.18 -10.63
N GLN A 103 -48.13 -34.78 -10.19
CA GLN A 103 -48.27 -35.22 -8.80
C GLN A 103 -47.20 -36.25 -8.37
N ALA A 104 -46.71 -37.07 -9.31
CA ALA A 104 -45.62 -38.03 -9.05
C ALA A 104 -44.26 -37.36 -8.84
N ALA A 105 -43.99 -36.21 -9.46
CA ALA A 105 -42.75 -35.46 -9.33
C ALA A 105 -42.73 -34.58 -8.07
N LYS A 106 -43.88 -34.15 -7.59
CA LYS A 106 -44.03 -33.20 -6.49
C LYS A 106 -43.28 -33.56 -5.22
N PRO A 107 -43.30 -34.81 -4.69
CA PRO A 107 -42.57 -35.14 -3.46
C PRO A 107 -41.03 -35.02 -3.63
N TYR A 108 -40.50 -35.35 -4.81
CA TYR A 108 -39.08 -35.29 -5.10
C TYR A 108 -38.59 -33.85 -5.23
N VAL A 109 -39.36 -33.00 -5.91
CA VAL A 109 -39.12 -31.57 -6.03
C VAL A 109 -39.15 -30.89 -4.66
N LEU A 110 -40.17 -31.20 -3.87
CA LEU A 110 -40.29 -30.64 -2.51
C LEU A 110 -39.12 -31.07 -1.62
N ALA A 111 -38.64 -32.31 -1.71
CA ALA A 111 -37.50 -32.77 -0.96
C ALA A 111 -36.25 -31.96 -1.31
N HIS A 112 -36.06 -31.63 -2.60
CA HIS A 112 -34.93 -30.80 -3.06
C HIS A 112 -35.06 -29.36 -2.55
N GLU A 113 -36.17 -28.69 -2.76
CA GLU A 113 -36.39 -27.30 -2.34
C GLU A 113 -36.36 -27.15 -0.80
N GLN A 114 -36.83 -28.15 -0.05
CA GLN A 114 -36.72 -28.20 1.40
C GLN A 114 -35.27 -28.35 1.87
N ALA A 115 -34.39 -29.03 1.10
CA ALA A 115 -32.95 -29.09 1.41
C ALA A 115 -32.33 -27.67 1.34
N HIS A 116 -32.64 -26.89 0.30
CA HIS A 116 -32.21 -25.49 0.21
C HIS A 116 -32.68 -24.63 1.40
N LEU A 117 -33.94 -24.82 1.82
CA LEU A 117 -34.50 -24.11 2.97
C LEU A 117 -33.75 -24.43 4.28
N ARG A 118 -33.53 -25.71 4.55
CA ARG A 118 -32.86 -26.16 5.81
C ARG A 118 -31.44 -25.64 5.94
N HIS A 119 -30.72 -25.53 4.83
CA HIS A 119 -29.32 -25.08 4.79
C HIS A 119 -29.15 -23.61 4.53
N ARG A 120 -30.26 -22.86 4.37
CA ARG A 120 -30.23 -21.42 4.12
C ARG A 120 -29.36 -21.04 2.91
N ASP A 121 -29.41 -21.82 1.85
CA ASP A 121 -28.55 -21.64 0.67
C ASP A 121 -28.75 -20.29 0.00
N ALA A 122 -29.93 -19.66 0.17
CA ALA A 122 -30.18 -18.29 -0.27
C ALA A 122 -29.19 -17.27 0.34
N TRP A 123 -28.79 -17.47 1.61
CA TRP A 123 -27.80 -16.62 2.27
C TRP A 123 -26.41 -16.82 1.69
N TRP A 124 -26.01 -18.06 1.48
CA TRP A 124 -24.72 -18.39 0.89
C TRP A 124 -24.58 -17.87 -0.55
N LYS A 125 -25.64 -18.03 -1.36
CA LYS A 125 -25.70 -17.48 -2.73
C LYS A 125 -25.63 -15.94 -2.70
N PHE A 126 -26.29 -15.30 -1.73
CA PHE A 126 -26.25 -13.85 -1.55
C PHE A 126 -24.85 -13.35 -1.21
N PHE A 127 -24.18 -13.94 -0.22
CA PHE A 127 -22.81 -13.56 0.14
C PHE A 127 -21.82 -13.83 -1.00
N GLY A 128 -21.94 -14.95 -1.67
CA GLY A 128 -21.12 -15.26 -2.85
C GLY A 128 -21.30 -14.23 -3.96
N PHE A 129 -22.54 -13.78 -4.20
CA PHE A 129 -22.82 -12.74 -5.19
C PHE A 129 -22.31 -11.36 -4.75
N LEU A 130 -22.37 -11.04 -3.45
CA LEU A 130 -21.81 -9.81 -2.93
C LEU A 130 -20.28 -9.77 -3.16
N LEU A 131 -19.59 -10.87 -2.86
CA LEU A 131 -18.17 -11.01 -3.14
C LEU A 131 -17.86 -10.88 -4.64
N LEU A 132 -18.67 -11.53 -5.50
CA LEU A 132 -18.55 -11.40 -6.94
C LEU A 132 -18.75 -9.95 -7.39
N SER A 133 -19.67 -9.19 -6.77
CA SER A 133 -19.92 -7.79 -7.11
C SER A 133 -18.75 -6.88 -6.77
N VAL A 134 -18.02 -7.16 -5.68
CA VAL A 134 -16.80 -6.44 -5.30
C VAL A 134 -15.66 -6.72 -6.29
N TYR A 135 -15.49 -7.98 -6.71
CA TYR A 135 -14.44 -8.42 -7.63
C TYR A 135 -14.97 -8.67 -9.05
N TRP A 136 -15.94 -7.88 -9.50
CA TRP A 136 -16.65 -8.08 -10.76
C TRP A 136 -15.74 -8.16 -11.99
N PHE A 137 -14.58 -7.52 -11.94
CA PHE A 137 -13.58 -7.49 -13.00
C PHE A 137 -12.66 -8.73 -13.05
N HIS A 138 -12.71 -9.60 -12.02
CA HIS A 138 -11.77 -10.72 -11.87
C HIS A 138 -12.37 -12.03 -12.38
N PRO A 139 -11.89 -12.61 -13.50
CA PRO A 139 -12.52 -13.76 -14.14
C PRO A 139 -12.51 -15.04 -13.26
N LEU A 140 -11.47 -15.23 -12.41
CA LEU A 140 -11.42 -16.39 -11.53
C LEU A 140 -12.52 -16.34 -10.44
N VAL A 141 -12.94 -15.16 -10.01
CA VAL A 141 -14.05 -15.02 -9.03
C VAL A 141 -15.38 -15.41 -9.66
N TRP A 142 -15.58 -15.12 -10.95
CA TRP A 142 -16.73 -15.63 -11.70
C TRP A 142 -16.72 -17.15 -11.79
N ALA A 143 -15.59 -17.76 -12.14
CA ALA A 143 -15.44 -19.22 -12.18
C ALA A 143 -15.69 -19.83 -10.80
N ALA A 144 -15.13 -19.26 -9.74
CA ALA A 144 -15.34 -19.72 -8.36
C ALA A 144 -16.81 -19.65 -7.94
N TYR A 145 -17.51 -18.56 -8.28
CA TYR A 145 -18.93 -18.41 -7.98
C TYR A 145 -19.81 -19.43 -8.71
N VAL A 146 -19.52 -19.72 -9.99
CA VAL A 146 -20.21 -20.76 -10.76
C VAL A 146 -19.98 -22.15 -10.15
N LEU A 147 -18.75 -22.48 -9.79
CA LEU A 147 -18.40 -23.74 -9.13
C LEU A 147 -19.09 -23.85 -7.77
N PHE A 148 -19.07 -22.80 -6.99
CA PHE A 148 -19.75 -22.72 -5.70
C PHE A 148 -21.26 -22.98 -5.81
N CYS A 149 -21.95 -22.31 -6.75
CA CYS A 149 -23.37 -22.55 -7.00
C CYS A 149 -23.62 -24.01 -7.40
N ARG A 150 -22.77 -24.59 -8.25
CA ARG A 150 -22.88 -25.99 -8.65
C ARG A 150 -22.70 -26.96 -7.47
N ASP A 151 -21.76 -26.69 -6.59
CA ASP A 151 -21.47 -27.51 -5.41
C ASP A 151 -22.64 -27.45 -4.39
N LEU A 152 -23.29 -26.28 -4.23
CA LEU A 152 -24.51 -26.15 -3.45
C LEU A 152 -25.64 -27.04 -3.99
N GLU A 153 -25.85 -27.03 -5.32
CA GLU A 153 -26.85 -27.89 -5.95
C GLU A 153 -26.55 -29.38 -5.72
N MET A 154 -25.29 -29.82 -5.89
CA MET A 154 -24.88 -31.19 -5.64
C MET A 154 -25.09 -31.60 -4.17
N ALA A 155 -24.79 -30.70 -3.24
CA ALA A 155 -25.00 -30.93 -1.81
C ALA A 155 -26.51 -31.04 -1.46
N CYS A 156 -27.37 -30.26 -2.11
CA CYS A 156 -28.82 -30.37 -1.95
C CYS A 156 -29.36 -31.69 -2.50
N ASP A 157 -28.88 -32.12 -3.68
CA ASP A 157 -29.23 -33.42 -4.24
C ASP A 157 -28.85 -34.59 -3.30
N GLU A 158 -27.63 -34.58 -2.78
CA GLU A 158 -27.17 -35.62 -1.86
C GLU A 158 -28.04 -35.72 -0.60
N ARG A 159 -28.46 -34.57 -0.09
CA ARG A 159 -29.35 -34.50 1.09
C ARG A 159 -30.78 -34.91 0.77
N ALA A 160 -31.29 -34.50 -0.38
CA ALA A 160 -32.66 -34.87 -0.82
C ALA A 160 -32.82 -36.36 -1.00
N VAL A 161 -31.78 -37.07 -1.49
CA VAL A 161 -31.80 -38.51 -1.68
C VAL A 161 -31.37 -39.34 -0.47
N LYS A 162 -31.03 -38.67 0.64
CA LYS A 162 -30.64 -39.34 1.88
C LYS A 162 -31.83 -40.12 2.44
N GLY A 163 -31.69 -41.43 2.49
CA GLY A 163 -32.77 -42.34 2.93
C GLY A 163 -33.65 -42.92 1.82
N MET A 164 -33.49 -42.47 0.55
CA MET A 164 -34.19 -43.02 -0.60
C MET A 164 -33.57 -44.36 -1.04
N ASP A 165 -34.41 -45.31 -1.44
CA ASP A 165 -33.99 -46.55 -2.08
C ASP A 165 -33.49 -46.34 -3.52
N ALA A 166 -32.98 -47.38 -4.17
CA ALA A 166 -32.43 -47.27 -5.52
C ALA A 166 -33.45 -46.88 -6.58
N ARG A 167 -34.72 -47.26 -6.41
CA ARG A 167 -35.83 -46.93 -7.31
C ARG A 167 -36.20 -45.45 -7.15
N GLN A 168 -36.39 -45.02 -5.90
CA GLN A 168 -36.71 -43.63 -5.58
C GLN A 168 -35.60 -42.66 -6.05
N ARG A 169 -34.32 -43.02 -5.94
CA ARG A 169 -33.19 -42.24 -6.47
C ARG A 169 -33.25 -42.11 -8.00
N LYS A 170 -33.68 -43.15 -8.70
CA LYS A 170 -33.83 -43.13 -10.14
C LYS A 170 -35.00 -42.23 -10.53
N ASP A 171 -36.14 -42.32 -9.82
CA ASP A 171 -37.30 -41.47 -10.03
C ASP A 171 -36.98 -39.98 -9.73
N TYR A 172 -36.20 -39.70 -8.67
CA TYR A 172 -35.67 -38.37 -8.37
C TYR A 172 -34.78 -37.85 -9.50
N ALA A 173 -33.85 -38.66 -10.02
CA ALA A 173 -32.99 -38.24 -11.14
C ALA A 173 -33.78 -37.96 -12.42
N CYS A 174 -34.82 -38.77 -12.72
CA CYS A 174 -35.73 -38.53 -13.82
C CYS A 174 -36.54 -37.21 -13.62
N THR A 175 -37.00 -36.93 -12.41
CA THR A 175 -37.69 -35.70 -12.05
C THR A 175 -36.80 -34.47 -12.25
N LEU A 176 -35.55 -34.52 -11.82
CA LEU A 176 -34.58 -33.43 -12.07
C LEU A 176 -34.40 -33.18 -13.57
N LEU A 177 -34.33 -34.22 -14.38
CA LEU A 177 -34.19 -34.09 -15.83
C LEU A 177 -35.41 -33.40 -16.46
N LEU A 178 -36.61 -33.78 -16.04
CA LEU A 178 -37.87 -33.20 -16.52
C LEU A 178 -38.02 -31.71 -16.13
N CYS A 179 -37.60 -31.35 -14.90
CA CYS A 179 -37.64 -29.97 -14.43
C CYS A 179 -36.61 -29.08 -15.10
N ALA A 180 -35.55 -29.67 -15.65
CA ALA A 180 -34.42 -28.96 -16.26
C ALA A 180 -34.55 -28.83 -17.81
N ALA A 181 -35.54 -29.44 -18.44
CA ALA A 181 -35.78 -29.28 -19.87
C ALA A 181 -36.09 -27.80 -20.19
N PRO A 182 -35.49 -27.21 -21.23
CA PRO A 182 -35.67 -25.80 -21.55
C PRO A 182 -37.10 -25.51 -22.04
N LYS A 183 -37.93 -25.05 -21.15
CA LYS A 183 -39.17 -24.36 -21.47
C LYS A 183 -38.85 -22.87 -21.43
N GLY A 184 -38.44 -22.30 -22.57
CA GLY A 184 -38.10 -20.90 -22.84
C GLY A 184 -38.39 -19.93 -21.69
N SER A 185 -37.45 -19.70 -20.79
CA SER A 185 -37.68 -18.75 -19.71
C SER A 185 -36.39 -18.21 -19.09
N PHE A 186 -36.46 -16.95 -18.76
CA PHE A 186 -35.42 -16.15 -18.13
C PHE A 186 -34.84 -16.83 -16.87
N SER A 187 -33.56 -17.10 -16.89
CA SER A 187 -32.83 -17.48 -15.69
C SER A 187 -32.66 -16.27 -14.77
N VAL A 188 -33.12 -16.39 -13.54
CA VAL A 188 -33.00 -15.34 -12.50
C VAL A 188 -31.56 -15.14 -12.00
N CYS A 189 -30.70 -16.10 -12.31
CA CYS A 189 -29.27 -16.00 -12.01
C CYS A 189 -28.52 -15.60 -13.28
N PRO A 190 -27.69 -14.52 -13.26
CA PRO A 190 -26.91 -14.08 -14.42
C PRO A 190 -25.97 -15.15 -15.00
N VAL A 191 -25.79 -16.25 -14.28
CA VAL A 191 -24.86 -17.35 -14.62
C VAL A 191 -25.58 -18.69 -14.62
N ALA A 192 -26.66 -18.80 -15.43
CA ALA A 192 -27.30 -20.09 -15.63
C ALA A 192 -26.58 -20.89 -16.71
N PHE A 193 -25.48 -21.52 -16.36
CA PHE A 193 -24.88 -22.63 -17.10
C PHE A 193 -25.60 -23.95 -16.77
N SER A 194 -26.92 -24.06 -17.06
CA SER A 194 -27.76 -25.11 -16.51
C SER A 194 -27.59 -26.48 -17.16
N GLN A 195 -27.28 -26.58 -18.45
CA GLN A 195 -27.29 -27.89 -19.14
C GLN A 195 -26.11 -28.81 -18.81
N ASN A 196 -24.89 -28.27 -18.64
CA ASN A 196 -23.71 -29.12 -18.32
C ASN A 196 -23.69 -29.54 -16.86
N SER A 197 -24.34 -28.81 -15.95
CA SER A 197 -24.42 -29.17 -14.53
C SER A 197 -25.34 -30.36 -14.27
N ILE A 198 -26.42 -30.53 -15.02
CA ILE A 198 -27.42 -31.61 -14.83
C ILE A 198 -26.81 -32.97 -15.11
N LYS A 199 -26.05 -33.13 -16.19
CA LYS A 199 -25.34 -34.38 -16.49
C LYS A 199 -24.41 -34.80 -15.34
N ALA A 200 -23.70 -33.82 -14.76
CA ALA A 200 -22.81 -34.07 -13.62
C ALA A 200 -23.61 -34.48 -12.36
N ARG A 201 -24.73 -33.80 -12.06
CA ARG A 201 -25.63 -34.10 -10.94
C ARG A 201 -26.18 -35.53 -11.05
N ILE A 202 -26.76 -35.93 -12.20
CA ILE A 202 -27.28 -37.28 -12.45
C ILE A 202 -26.19 -38.32 -12.34
N LYS A 203 -25.01 -38.10 -12.90
CA LYS A 203 -23.87 -39.01 -12.79
C LYS A 203 -23.47 -39.29 -11.34
N ILE A 204 -23.45 -38.25 -10.52
CA ILE A 204 -23.11 -38.33 -9.09
C ILE A 204 -24.19 -39.07 -8.30
N LEU A 205 -25.49 -38.80 -8.57
CA LEU A 205 -26.63 -39.42 -7.92
C LEU A 205 -26.69 -40.95 -8.18
N LEU A 206 -26.32 -41.37 -9.39
CA LEU A 206 -26.35 -42.76 -9.80
C LEU A 206 -25.07 -43.54 -9.43
N GLN A 207 -23.97 -42.88 -9.12
CA GLN A 207 -22.75 -43.49 -8.67
C GLN A 207 -22.74 -43.66 -7.14
N LYS A 208 -22.60 -44.88 -6.65
CA LYS A 208 -22.38 -45.18 -5.23
C LYS A 208 -20.96 -44.68 -4.88
N LYS A 209 -20.83 -43.42 -4.44
CA LYS A 209 -19.53 -42.89 -4.02
C LYS A 209 -19.25 -43.25 -2.57
N ASN A 210 -18.19 -44.02 -2.37
CA ASN A 210 -17.45 -43.96 -1.11
C ASN A 210 -16.87 -42.55 -1.03
N ALA A 211 -17.23 -41.78 0.01
CA ALA A 211 -16.63 -40.49 0.29
C ALA A 211 -15.11 -40.62 0.20
N ARG A 212 -14.50 -39.96 -0.78
CA ARG A 212 -13.04 -40.01 -0.93
C ARG A 212 -12.45 -39.16 0.18
N LEU A 213 -12.20 -39.78 1.34
CA LEU A 213 -11.48 -39.16 2.46
C LEU A 213 -10.18 -38.48 1.99
N TRP A 214 -9.54 -39.05 0.96
CA TRP A 214 -8.35 -38.52 0.31
C TRP A 214 -8.57 -37.15 -0.36
N ALA A 215 -9.75 -36.85 -0.91
CA ALA A 215 -10.03 -35.55 -1.51
C ALA A 215 -10.18 -34.45 -0.43
N GLY A 216 -10.78 -34.82 0.70
CA GLY A 216 -10.87 -33.93 1.87
C GLY A 216 -9.48 -33.68 2.50
N LEU A 217 -8.66 -34.72 2.58
CA LEU A 217 -7.30 -34.59 3.09
C LEU A 217 -6.43 -33.72 2.16
N LEU A 218 -6.54 -33.92 0.84
CA LEU A 218 -5.82 -33.09 -0.15
C LEU A 218 -6.25 -31.61 -0.09
N ALA A 219 -7.54 -31.34 0.07
CA ALA A 219 -8.06 -29.99 0.25
C ALA A 219 -7.56 -29.36 1.57
N LEU A 220 -7.51 -30.13 2.65
CA LEU A 220 -6.96 -29.69 3.93
C LEU A 220 -5.47 -29.38 3.81
N ILE A 221 -4.69 -30.26 3.16
CA ILE A 221 -3.25 -30.04 2.92
C ILE A 221 -3.04 -28.80 2.05
N ALA A 222 -3.82 -28.62 0.97
CA ALA A 222 -3.73 -27.41 0.14
C ALA A 222 -4.06 -26.15 0.91
N ALA A 223 -5.10 -26.16 1.75
CA ALA A 223 -5.43 -25.05 2.64
C ALA A 223 -4.31 -24.76 3.65
N LEU A 224 -3.70 -25.82 4.20
CA LEU A 224 -2.59 -25.70 5.16
C LEU A 224 -1.33 -25.15 4.49
N VAL A 225 -1.04 -25.56 3.25
CA VAL A 225 0.06 -25.00 2.43
C VAL A 225 -0.19 -23.53 2.13
N VAL A 226 -1.40 -23.14 1.75
CA VAL A 226 -1.76 -21.74 1.54
C VAL A 226 -1.60 -20.94 2.83
N ILE A 227 -2.12 -21.43 3.96
CA ILE A 227 -1.96 -20.80 5.27
C ILE A 227 -0.47 -20.69 5.64
N LEU A 228 0.32 -21.73 5.40
CA LEU A 228 1.77 -21.70 5.62
C LEU A 228 2.47 -20.69 4.70
N CYS A 229 2.13 -20.63 3.42
CA CYS A 229 2.69 -19.63 2.49
C CYS A 229 2.36 -18.19 2.90
N PHE A 230 1.15 -17.95 3.43
CA PHE A 230 0.77 -16.63 3.96
C PHE A 230 1.21 -16.40 5.42
N ALA A 231 1.41 -17.46 6.22
CA ALA A 231 1.93 -17.35 7.58
C ALA A 231 3.46 -17.32 7.63
N THR A 232 4.13 -17.81 6.59
CA THR A 232 5.58 -17.65 6.35
C THR A 232 5.89 -16.40 5.53
N ASN A 233 5.14 -15.32 5.70
CA ASN A 233 5.82 -14.03 5.67
C ASN A 233 6.94 -14.19 6.69
N PRO A 234 8.23 -14.13 6.32
CA PRO A 234 9.27 -14.22 7.31
C PRO A 234 9.01 -13.06 8.27
N LYS A 235 8.39 -13.36 9.41
CA LYS A 235 8.53 -12.48 10.56
C LYS A 235 10.02 -12.40 10.72
N SER A 236 10.58 -11.27 10.33
CA SER A 236 11.96 -10.90 10.62
C SER A 236 12.27 -11.50 11.98
N ALA A 237 13.34 -12.29 12.05
CA ALA A 237 13.68 -13.00 13.27
C ALA A 237 13.46 -12.03 14.42
N LYS A 238 12.53 -12.34 15.31
CA LYS A 238 12.33 -11.53 16.50
C LYS A 238 13.64 -11.61 17.23
N VAL A 239 14.46 -10.60 17.08
CA VAL A 239 15.52 -10.31 18.04
C VAL A 239 14.80 -10.34 19.38
N PRO A 240 15.23 -11.15 20.35
CA PRO A 240 14.54 -11.24 21.62
C PRO A 240 14.50 -9.85 22.23
N VAL A 241 13.36 -9.21 22.12
CA VAL A 241 13.10 -7.94 22.80
C VAL A 241 13.00 -8.32 24.26
N THR A 242 14.07 -8.14 25.00
CA THR A 242 14.00 -8.11 26.44
C THR A 242 13.21 -6.84 26.74
N SER A 243 11.90 -7.00 26.96
CA SER A 243 11.04 -5.91 27.34
C SER A 243 11.54 -5.35 28.67
N VAL A 244 12.32 -4.30 28.59
CA VAL A 244 12.50 -3.44 29.75
C VAL A 244 11.15 -2.73 29.90
N SER A 245 10.34 -3.20 30.85
CA SER A 245 9.12 -2.55 31.26
C SER A 245 9.48 -1.21 31.86
N SER A 246 9.52 -0.18 31.04
CA SER A 246 9.79 1.18 31.48
C SER A 246 8.48 1.95 31.60
N THR A 247 8.22 2.45 32.76
CA THR A 247 7.29 3.52 33.08
C THR A 247 7.83 4.83 32.50
N PHE A 248 7.93 4.94 31.16
CA PHE A 248 8.36 6.18 30.52
C PHE A 248 7.17 6.85 29.85
N SER A 249 7.14 8.19 29.96
CA SER A 249 6.22 9.00 29.17
C SER A 249 6.48 8.67 27.69
N GLU A 250 5.41 8.29 27.00
CA GLU A 250 5.40 8.00 25.59
C GLU A 250 6.13 9.11 24.81
N THR A 251 7.03 8.72 23.91
CA THR A 251 7.56 9.66 22.92
C THR A 251 6.44 9.96 21.94
N ASP A 252 6.32 11.21 21.47
CA ASP A 252 5.33 11.58 20.48
C ASP A 252 5.75 11.15 19.05
N ALA A 253 6.91 10.48 18.90
CA ALA A 253 7.33 9.84 17.66
C ALA A 253 6.48 8.59 17.36
N LEU A 254 6.26 8.31 16.06
CA LEU A 254 5.49 7.13 15.64
C LEU A 254 6.24 5.83 15.95
N ASP A 255 7.52 5.76 15.60
CA ASP A 255 8.36 4.58 15.80
C ASP A 255 9.73 4.99 16.35
N ALA A 256 10.29 4.21 17.28
CA ALA A 256 11.60 4.47 17.85
C ALA A 256 12.32 3.19 18.29
N ILE A 257 13.64 3.18 18.17
CA ILE A 257 14.53 2.15 18.73
C ILE A 257 15.79 2.76 19.34
N ILE A 258 16.31 2.11 20.39
CA ILE A 258 17.64 2.33 20.91
C ILE A 258 18.38 1.01 20.83
N LEU A 259 19.53 1.02 20.17
CA LEU A 259 20.43 -0.11 20.02
C LEU A 259 21.71 0.17 20.81
N ASP A 260 22.18 -0.81 21.53
CA ASP A 260 23.54 -0.82 22.09
C ASP A 260 24.53 -1.21 20.98
N GLU A 261 25.46 -0.32 20.63
CA GLU A 261 26.40 -0.55 19.52
C GLU A 261 27.40 -1.67 19.79
N ASP A 262 27.75 -1.94 21.06
CA ASP A 262 28.74 -2.94 21.41
C ASP A 262 28.14 -4.36 21.40
N SER A 263 26.90 -4.51 21.86
CA SER A 263 26.21 -5.80 21.94
C SER A 263 25.20 -6.03 20.83
N ASN A 264 24.86 -5.01 20.04
CA ASN A 264 23.80 -5.00 19.03
C ASN A 264 22.43 -5.42 19.60
N GLN A 265 22.19 -5.14 20.88
CA GLN A 265 20.94 -5.42 21.55
C GLN A 265 20.00 -4.22 21.51
N ILE A 266 18.72 -4.48 21.30
CA ILE A 266 17.68 -3.46 21.40
C ILE A 266 17.43 -3.16 22.88
N LEU A 267 17.80 -1.96 23.33
CA LEU A 267 17.56 -1.48 24.69
C LEU A 267 16.15 -0.93 24.89
N TYR A 268 15.60 -0.31 23.84
CA TYR A 268 14.25 0.25 23.82
C TYR A 268 13.64 0.06 22.43
N SER A 269 12.34 -0.17 22.37
CA SER A 269 11.61 -0.19 21.10
C SER A 269 10.17 0.26 21.28
N GLN A 270 9.74 1.16 20.42
CA GLN A 270 8.36 1.60 20.25
C GLN A 270 7.97 1.31 18.80
N ASN A 271 6.93 0.51 18.60
CA ASN A 271 6.36 0.17 17.29
C ASN A 271 7.37 -0.39 16.26
N ALA A 272 8.51 -0.94 16.67
CA ALA A 272 9.59 -1.38 15.79
C ALA A 272 9.21 -2.47 14.76
N GLY A 273 8.01 -3.02 14.84
CA GLY A 273 7.44 -3.96 13.88
C GLY A 273 6.63 -3.30 12.76
N ASN A 274 6.43 -2.01 12.81
CA ASN A 274 5.74 -1.27 11.77
C ASN A 274 6.66 -1.03 10.56
N SER A 275 6.05 -0.90 9.39
CA SER A 275 6.75 -0.44 8.19
C SER A 275 6.82 1.09 8.23
N ILE A 276 8.02 1.64 8.11
CA ILE A 276 8.27 3.07 8.01
C ILE A 276 8.46 3.48 6.55
N GLU A 277 8.09 4.69 6.21
CA GLU A 277 8.37 5.25 4.89
C GLU A 277 9.87 5.50 4.72
N THR A 278 10.38 5.25 3.52
CA THR A 278 11.82 5.41 3.26
C THR A 278 12.26 6.87 3.31
N GLY A 279 11.42 7.80 2.86
CA GLY A 279 11.75 9.22 2.83
C GLY A 279 13.18 9.49 2.34
N ASP A 280 13.80 10.52 2.88
CA ASP A 280 15.20 10.87 2.59
C ASP A 280 16.23 9.79 3.02
N TRP A 281 15.83 8.76 3.79
CA TRP A 281 16.73 7.67 4.19
C TRP A 281 17.24 6.83 3.01
N CYS A 282 16.52 6.86 1.86
CA CYS A 282 16.98 6.21 0.62
C CYS A 282 18.39 6.67 0.19
N ARG A 283 18.82 7.88 0.56
CA ARG A 283 20.16 8.41 0.28
C ARG A 283 21.30 7.64 0.97
N LEU A 284 21.02 6.92 2.08
CA LEU A 284 22.01 6.03 2.70
C LEU A 284 22.39 4.90 1.75
N ALA A 285 21.38 4.26 1.14
CA ALA A 285 21.59 3.22 0.15
C ALA A 285 22.34 3.75 -1.08
N LEU A 286 22.03 4.97 -1.52
CA LEU A 286 22.77 5.62 -2.62
C LEU A 286 24.22 5.91 -2.22
N ALA A 287 24.46 6.41 -1.01
CA ALA A 287 25.81 6.71 -0.53
C ALA A 287 26.68 5.44 -0.47
N ILE A 288 26.15 4.35 0.09
CA ILE A 288 26.82 3.05 0.14
C ILE A 288 27.11 2.56 -1.29
N ALA A 289 26.13 2.61 -2.19
CA ALA A 289 26.30 2.19 -3.58
C ALA A 289 27.38 3.00 -4.31
N VAL A 290 27.46 4.32 -4.03
CA VAL A 290 28.47 5.22 -4.63
C VAL A 290 29.87 4.87 -4.15
N VAL A 291 30.11 4.71 -2.84
CA VAL A 291 31.45 4.38 -2.33
C VAL A 291 31.90 2.99 -2.74
N GLN A 292 30.98 2.04 -2.95
CA GLN A 292 31.30 0.73 -3.52
C GLN A 292 31.68 0.80 -5.00
N ALA A 293 31.16 1.78 -5.74
CA ALA A 293 31.42 1.94 -7.18
C ALA A 293 32.63 2.81 -7.50
N VAL A 294 33.07 3.68 -6.57
CA VAL A 294 34.14 4.67 -6.80
C VAL A 294 35.29 4.44 -5.83
N SER A 295 36.44 4.08 -6.36
CA SER A 295 37.65 3.74 -5.52
C SER A 295 38.29 4.94 -4.84
N GLU A 296 38.21 6.12 -5.45
CA GLU A 296 38.86 7.36 -4.95
C GLU A 296 37.89 8.53 -4.96
N PRO A 297 36.91 8.56 -4.03
CA PRO A 297 35.87 9.60 -3.99
C PRO A 297 36.39 11.03 -3.85
N GLU A 298 37.51 11.20 -3.15
CA GLU A 298 38.17 12.49 -2.97
C GLU A 298 38.83 13.06 -4.24
N ASN A 299 39.22 12.20 -5.17
CA ASN A 299 39.92 12.59 -6.39
C ASN A 299 39.03 12.52 -7.62
N THR A 300 37.89 11.81 -7.55
CA THR A 300 36.97 11.63 -8.68
C THR A 300 36.04 12.82 -8.80
N VAL A 301 36.22 13.60 -9.85
CA VAL A 301 35.33 14.74 -10.15
C VAL A 301 34.06 14.26 -10.84
N VAL A 302 32.91 14.72 -10.36
CA VAL A 302 31.60 14.40 -10.91
C VAL A 302 31.41 15.11 -12.26
N ASP A 303 31.14 14.36 -13.32
CA ASP A 303 30.88 14.92 -14.66
C ASP A 303 29.41 15.35 -14.82
N ILE A 304 29.15 16.58 -14.42
CA ILE A 304 27.82 17.19 -14.59
C ILE A 304 27.57 17.68 -16.02
N LYS A 305 28.60 17.78 -16.86
CA LYS A 305 28.48 18.25 -18.24
C LYS A 305 27.59 17.35 -19.08
N SER A 306 27.50 16.06 -18.73
CA SER A 306 26.61 15.08 -19.35
C SER A 306 25.18 15.14 -18.84
N ALA A 307 24.89 15.86 -17.76
CA ALA A 307 23.56 16.00 -17.22
C ALA A 307 22.67 16.87 -18.13
N PRO A 308 21.39 16.54 -18.33
CA PRO A 308 20.46 17.39 -19.05
C PRO A 308 20.36 18.76 -18.39
N ARG A 309 20.30 19.84 -19.17
CA ARG A 309 20.20 21.22 -18.67
C ARG A 309 18.90 21.51 -17.91
N THR A 310 17.90 20.68 -18.07
CA THR A 310 16.53 20.92 -17.62
C THR A 310 15.86 19.59 -17.22
N GLN A 311 16.42 18.86 -16.26
CA GLN A 311 15.64 17.79 -15.66
C GLN A 311 15.08 18.33 -14.33
N PRO A 312 13.75 18.58 -14.25
CA PRO A 312 13.14 19.04 -13.02
C PRO A 312 13.18 17.91 -11.98
N TYR A 313 13.22 18.28 -10.71
CA TYR A 313 12.84 17.38 -9.62
C TYR A 313 11.35 17.00 -9.75
N THR A 314 10.90 16.05 -8.95
CA THR A 314 9.47 15.69 -8.87
C THR A 314 8.59 16.88 -8.49
N ASP A 315 9.13 17.83 -7.70
CA ASP A 315 8.49 19.12 -7.36
C ASP A 315 8.56 20.20 -8.47
N GLY A 316 9.18 19.88 -9.61
CA GLY A 316 9.32 20.79 -10.74
C GLY A 316 10.47 21.79 -10.66
N SER A 317 11.27 21.80 -9.57
CA SER A 317 12.41 22.71 -9.47
C SER A 317 13.54 22.33 -10.43
N PRO A 318 14.24 23.32 -11.02
CA PRO A 318 15.30 23.07 -11.99
C PRO A 318 16.60 22.61 -11.29
N PHE A 319 17.32 21.71 -11.94
CA PHE A 319 18.65 21.30 -11.52
C PHE A 319 19.68 22.45 -11.66
N ARG A 320 20.38 22.80 -10.58
CA ARG A 320 21.33 23.91 -10.51
C ARG A 320 22.75 23.50 -10.89
N LYS A 321 22.98 23.20 -12.16
CA LYS A 321 24.24 22.72 -12.69
C LYS A 321 25.46 23.62 -12.39
N GLU A 322 25.26 24.93 -12.44
CA GLU A 322 26.35 25.89 -12.29
C GLU A 322 26.97 25.89 -10.89
N VAL A 323 26.18 25.55 -9.88
CA VAL A 323 26.60 25.50 -8.47
C VAL A 323 27.48 24.30 -8.17
N LEU A 324 27.40 23.24 -8.96
CA LEU A 324 27.99 21.92 -8.68
C LEU A 324 29.16 21.58 -9.62
N SER A 325 29.64 22.52 -10.43
CA SER A 325 30.73 22.28 -11.37
C SER A 325 32.07 22.06 -10.67
N GLY A 326 32.77 20.99 -11.00
CA GLY A 326 34.12 20.70 -10.52
C GLY A 326 34.19 20.12 -9.09
N LEU A 327 33.06 19.73 -8.52
CA LEU A 327 33.00 19.05 -7.23
C LEU A 327 33.41 17.57 -7.36
N THR A 328 34.03 17.04 -6.32
CA THR A 328 34.37 15.62 -6.24
C THR A 328 33.17 14.78 -5.78
N VAL A 329 33.27 13.46 -5.93
CA VAL A 329 32.28 12.52 -5.36
C VAL A 329 32.16 12.72 -3.85
N GLN A 330 33.27 12.93 -3.17
CA GLN A 330 33.29 13.23 -1.73
C GLN A 330 32.53 14.51 -1.40
N ASP A 331 32.76 15.61 -2.12
CA ASP A 331 32.04 16.87 -1.91
C ASP A 331 30.52 16.69 -2.04
N HIS A 332 30.07 15.95 -3.07
CA HIS A 332 28.67 15.64 -3.27
C HIS A 332 28.08 14.73 -2.17
N LEU A 333 28.84 13.74 -1.66
CA LEU A 333 28.40 12.90 -0.55
C LEU A 333 28.17 13.74 0.73
N TYR A 334 29.08 14.66 1.06
CA TYR A 334 28.87 15.58 2.18
C TYR A 334 27.64 16.47 2.00
N ARG A 335 27.45 17.05 0.83
CA ARG A 335 26.28 17.89 0.52
C ARG A 335 24.98 17.11 0.56
N MET A 336 24.97 15.91 0.02
CA MET A 336 23.81 15.02 0.03
C MET A 336 23.44 14.59 1.45
N LEU A 337 24.40 14.13 2.24
CA LEU A 337 24.11 13.55 3.55
C LEU A 337 23.92 14.61 4.64
N LEU A 338 24.78 15.64 4.74
CA LEU A 338 24.68 16.65 5.78
C LEU A 338 23.56 17.66 5.51
N ALA A 339 23.49 18.18 4.28
CA ALA A 339 22.55 19.26 3.92
C ALA A 339 21.27 18.77 3.25
N ASN A 340 21.16 17.47 2.94
CA ASN A 340 20.06 16.88 2.19
C ASN A 340 19.86 17.51 0.81
N GLU A 341 20.95 17.77 0.09
CA GLU A 341 20.88 18.42 -1.22
C GLU A 341 20.47 17.48 -2.33
N LYS A 342 19.33 17.74 -2.92
CA LYS A 342 18.78 16.98 -4.07
C LYS A 342 19.65 17.11 -5.31
N ASP A 343 20.27 18.28 -5.56
CA ASP A 343 21.17 18.50 -6.68
C ASP A 343 22.39 17.55 -6.63
N SER A 344 22.98 17.40 -5.44
CA SER A 344 24.12 16.49 -5.22
C SER A 344 23.69 15.02 -5.34
N THR A 345 22.50 14.66 -4.85
CA THR A 345 21.91 13.33 -5.03
C THR A 345 21.78 12.97 -6.52
N TYR A 346 21.23 13.91 -7.31
CA TYR A 346 21.08 13.72 -8.75
C TYR A 346 22.43 13.60 -9.47
N ALA A 347 23.39 14.47 -9.11
CA ALA A 347 24.72 14.48 -9.70
C ALA A 347 25.45 13.15 -9.49
N LEU A 348 25.42 12.62 -8.26
CA LEU A 348 25.99 11.30 -7.93
C LEU A 348 25.32 10.17 -8.71
N ALA A 349 23.98 10.10 -8.65
CA ALA A 349 23.23 9.06 -9.35
C ALA A 349 23.54 9.06 -10.86
N ARG A 350 23.58 10.24 -11.45
CA ARG A 350 23.83 10.39 -12.89
C ARG A 350 25.25 10.10 -13.31
N SER A 351 26.23 10.62 -12.54
CA SER A 351 27.66 10.49 -12.88
C SER A 351 28.16 9.07 -12.65
N VAL A 352 27.76 8.43 -11.53
CA VAL A 352 28.26 7.10 -11.16
C VAL A 352 27.51 5.98 -11.89
N PHE A 353 26.18 6.09 -12.02
CA PHE A 353 25.31 5.02 -12.55
C PHE A 353 24.73 5.32 -13.93
N GLY A 354 25.07 6.46 -14.54
CA GLY A 354 24.64 6.86 -15.87
C GLY A 354 23.21 7.44 -15.94
N ASN A 355 22.29 7.00 -15.11
CA ASN A 355 20.92 7.54 -14.98
C ASN A 355 20.30 7.22 -13.61
N THR A 356 19.21 7.89 -13.27
CA THR A 356 18.51 7.73 -11.98
C THR A 356 17.90 6.34 -11.81
N ALA A 357 17.36 5.73 -12.88
CA ALA A 357 16.77 4.39 -12.83
C ALA A 357 17.81 3.30 -12.49
N SER A 358 19.02 3.40 -13.08
CA SER A 358 20.14 2.51 -12.75
C SER A 358 20.61 2.70 -11.30
N ALA A 359 20.61 3.94 -10.81
CA ALA A 359 20.94 4.25 -9.42
C ALA A 359 19.92 3.62 -8.46
N VAL A 360 18.62 3.80 -8.71
CA VAL A 360 17.53 3.19 -7.92
C VAL A 360 17.66 1.66 -7.89
N LYS A 361 17.92 1.04 -9.05
CA LYS A 361 18.15 -0.41 -9.10
C LYS A 361 19.30 -0.81 -8.18
N LYS A 362 20.41 -0.07 -8.22
CA LYS A 362 21.59 -0.36 -7.38
C LYS A 362 21.32 -0.12 -5.90
N MET A 363 20.56 0.91 -5.55
CA MET A 363 20.11 1.16 -4.17
C MET A 363 19.29 -0.02 -3.63
N ASN A 364 18.31 -0.52 -4.41
CA ASN A 364 17.49 -1.68 -4.01
C ASN A 364 18.35 -2.95 -3.87
N GLU A 365 19.32 -3.20 -4.77
CA GLU A 365 20.26 -4.32 -4.68
C GLU A 365 21.07 -4.25 -3.38
N VAL A 366 21.71 -3.10 -3.09
CA VAL A 366 22.52 -2.89 -1.89
C VAL A 366 21.69 -3.09 -0.62
N THR A 367 20.47 -2.54 -0.59
CA THR A 367 19.62 -2.70 0.59
C THR A 367 19.14 -4.14 0.77
N MET A 368 18.83 -4.82 -0.32
CA MET A 368 18.48 -6.25 -0.27
C MET A 368 19.65 -7.09 0.28
N ASP A 369 20.88 -6.78 -0.15
CA ASP A 369 22.08 -7.51 0.30
C ASP A 369 22.35 -7.27 1.80
N ILE A 370 22.10 -6.05 2.31
CA ILE A 370 22.35 -5.68 3.71
C ILE A 370 21.21 -6.14 4.62
N CYS A 371 19.95 -5.85 4.23
CA CYS A 371 18.78 -6.04 5.10
C CYS A 371 18.11 -7.40 4.90
N GLY A 372 18.26 -8.02 3.73
CA GLY A 372 17.54 -9.22 3.33
C GLY A 372 16.08 -8.94 2.92
N THR A 373 15.69 -7.66 2.82
CA THR A 373 14.36 -7.18 2.45
C THR A 373 14.46 -6.20 1.29
N ASP A 374 13.49 -6.22 0.37
CA ASP A 374 13.41 -5.26 -0.73
C ASP A 374 12.66 -4.00 -0.25
N PRO A 375 13.34 -2.84 -0.11
CA PRO A 375 12.71 -1.60 0.32
C PRO A 375 11.83 -0.97 -0.76
N THR A 376 11.90 -1.47 -2.01
CA THR A 376 11.16 -0.95 -3.16
C THR A 376 11.31 0.56 -3.38
N PHE A 377 12.54 1.10 -3.27
CA PHE A 377 12.78 2.51 -3.62
C PHE A 377 12.31 2.78 -5.05
N GLY A 378 11.46 3.79 -5.21
CA GLY A 378 10.92 4.19 -6.51
C GLY A 378 11.72 5.30 -7.19
N ASP A 379 12.46 6.10 -6.40
CA ASP A 379 13.32 7.17 -6.88
C ASP A 379 14.56 7.34 -5.98
N ILE A 380 15.41 8.31 -6.33
CA ILE A 380 16.64 8.63 -5.59
C ILE A 380 16.44 9.62 -4.45
N TYR A 381 15.22 10.16 -4.28
CA TYR A 381 14.90 11.22 -3.31
C TYR A 381 14.00 10.73 -2.17
N GLY A 382 13.40 9.54 -2.31
CA GLY A 382 12.45 8.98 -1.36
C GLY A 382 11.03 9.58 -1.46
N GLU A 383 10.71 10.28 -2.56
CA GLU A 383 9.39 10.88 -2.80
C GLU A 383 8.39 9.87 -3.35
N ILE A 384 8.87 8.84 -4.06
CA ILE A 384 8.06 7.70 -4.49
C ILE A 384 8.22 6.61 -3.44
N SER A 385 7.16 6.36 -2.70
CA SER A 385 7.14 5.53 -1.50
C SER A 385 7.77 4.15 -1.68
N GLY A 386 8.86 3.92 -0.94
CA GLY A 386 9.32 2.61 -0.52
C GLY A 386 9.05 2.47 0.97
N SER A 387 9.18 1.27 1.50
CA SER A 387 9.02 1.03 2.93
C SER A 387 9.97 -0.05 3.43
N PHE A 388 10.46 0.11 4.65
CA PHE A 388 11.28 -0.87 5.34
C PHE A 388 11.02 -0.80 6.86
N LEU A 389 11.56 -1.72 7.63
CA LEU A 389 11.45 -1.68 9.08
C LEU A 389 12.50 -0.71 9.66
N ILE A 390 12.20 -0.11 10.81
CA ILE A 390 13.19 0.73 11.52
C ILE A 390 14.47 -0.06 11.88
N THR A 391 14.34 -1.36 12.06
CA THR A 391 15.49 -2.26 12.25
C THR A 391 16.33 -2.45 10.97
N ASP A 392 15.72 -2.32 9.79
CA ASP A 392 16.48 -2.36 8.52
C ASP A 392 17.20 -1.03 8.28
N LEU A 393 16.60 0.09 8.71
CA LEU A 393 17.31 1.38 8.74
C LEU A 393 18.55 1.31 9.64
N ALA A 394 18.46 0.66 10.79
CA ALA A 394 19.62 0.45 11.66
C ALA A 394 20.73 -0.34 10.96
N LYS A 395 20.41 -1.44 10.26
CA LYS A 395 21.39 -2.21 9.49
C LYS A 395 22.05 -1.39 8.37
N LEU A 396 21.27 -0.53 7.69
CA LEU A 396 21.82 0.38 6.68
C LEU A 396 22.78 1.40 7.30
N ILE A 397 22.46 1.92 8.48
CA ILE A 397 23.36 2.82 9.23
C ILE A 397 24.62 2.08 9.63
N ASP A 398 24.52 0.87 10.17
CA ASP A 398 25.70 0.05 10.52
C ASP A 398 26.60 -0.18 9.30
N ALA A 399 26.02 -0.55 8.16
CA ALA A 399 26.77 -0.74 6.92
C ALA A 399 27.41 0.57 6.42
N MET A 400 26.73 1.70 6.57
CA MET A 400 27.27 3.02 6.27
C MET A 400 28.47 3.36 7.17
N LEU A 401 28.35 3.09 8.48
CA LEU A 401 29.39 3.37 9.46
C LEU A 401 30.61 2.46 9.29
N ALA A 402 30.45 1.30 8.65
CA ALA A 402 31.58 0.43 8.29
C ALA A 402 32.48 1.02 7.18
N GLU A 403 31.94 1.96 6.36
CA GLU A 403 32.68 2.62 5.28
C GLU A 403 33.41 3.87 5.81
N PRO A 404 34.74 3.94 5.76
CA PRO A 404 35.53 5.01 6.44
C PRO A 404 35.11 6.43 6.06
N LEU A 405 34.80 6.68 4.77
CA LEU A 405 34.36 8.00 4.31
C LEU A 405 32.99 8.34 4.85
N LEU A 406 32.05 7.40 4.79
CA LEU A 406 30.67 7.62 5.24
C LEU A 406 30.60 7.76 6.77
N ASN A 407 31.43 7.01 7.49
CA ASN A 407 31.62 7.17 8.94
C ASN A 407 32.09 8.59 9.29
N LYS A 408 33.09 9.10 8.56
CA LYS A 408 33.54 10.48 8.73
C LYS A 408 32.45 11.51 8.47
N ILE A 409 31.61 11.29 7.47
CA ILE A 409 30.48 12.17 7.16
C ILE A 409 29.45 12.12 8.28
N TRP A 410 29.12 10.93 8.81
CA TRP A 410 28.17 10.74 9.90
C TRP A 410 28.50 11.57 11.14
N HIS A 411 29.80 11.68 11.49
CA HIS A 411 30.28 12.41 12.66
C HIS A 411 30.56 13.89 12.38
N ALA A 412 30.40 14.36 11.15
CA ALA A 412 30.73 15.73 10.78
C ALA A 412 29.60 16.72 11.10
N ALA A 413 29.88 17.73 11.91
CA ALA A 413 28.96 18.86 12.12
C ALA A 413 28.98 19.82 10.92
N SER A 414 30.07 19.88 10.17
CA SER A 414 30.25 20.74 9.00
C SER A 414 31.30 20.19 8.05
N TYR A 415 31.28 20.69 6.82
CA TYR A 415 32.28 20.39 5.80
C TYR A 415 32.55 21.61 4.92
N THR A 416 33.81 21.89 4.61
CA THR A 416 34.18 22.95 3.66
C THR A 416 34.55 22.32 2.33
N VAL A 417 33.79 22.67 1.28
CA VAL A 417 34.03 22.21 -0.07
C VAL A 417 35.38 22.72 -0.57
N SER A 418 36.26 21.81 -1.01
CA SER A 418 37.66 22.11 -1.32
C SER A 418 37.82 23.14 -2.47
N THR A 419 36.96 23.08 -3.46
CA THR A 419 37.08 23.91 -4.69
C THR A 419 36.40 25.26 -4.57
N THR A 420 35.22 25.34 -3.92
CA THR A 420 34.41 26.55 -3.83
C THR A 420 34.55 27.29 -2.50
N GLN A 421 35.21 26.67 -1.51
CA GLN A 421 35.27 27.14 -0.11
C GLN A 421 33.89 27.33 0.52
N GLU A 422 32.87 26.70 -0.07
CA GLU A 422 31.49 26.72 0.44
C GLU A 422 31.40 25.89 1.70
N PHE A 423 30.70 26.40 2.70
CA PHE A 423 30.53 25.76 3.99
C PHE A 423 29.22 25.00 4.04
N VAL A 424 29.29 23.67 4.16
CA VAL A 424 28.15 22.76 4.26
C VAL A 424 27.93 22.42 5.72
N LEU A 425 26.72 22.65 6.23
CA LEU A 425 26.36 22.37 7.61
C LEU A 425 25.48 21.13 7.72
N SER A 426 25.74 20.33 8.76
CA SER A 426 24.85 19.25 9.14
C SER A 426 23.48 19.80 9.59
N ARG A 427 22.40 19.15 9.17
CA ARG A 427 21.06 19.44 9.68
C ARG A 427 20.86 18.92 11.11
N ASN A 428 21.73 18.04 11.61
CA ASN A 428 21.67 17.55 12.98
C ASN A 428 22.15 18.65 13.95
N ALA A 429 21.20 19.38 14.53
CA ALA A 429 21.48 20.46 15.47
C ALA A 429 21.87 19.99 16.87
N LEU A 430 21.77 18.69 17.18
CA LEU A 430 22.22 18.13 18.46
C LEU A 430 23.74 17.92 18.51
N LEU A 431 24.43 17.98 17.36
CA LEU A 431 25.88 17.84 17.34
C LEU A 431 26.57 19.01 18.09
N PRO A 432 27.48 18.73 19.07
CA PRO A 432 28.11 19.76 19.90
C PRO A 432 28.86 20.85 19.12
N GLU A 433 29.44 20.49 17.98
CA GLU A 433 30.23 21.40 17.13
C GLU A 433 29.41 22.06 16.01
N ASN A 434 28.09 21.86 16.00
CA ASN A 434 27.26 22.42 14.94
C ASN A 434 27.05 23.92 15.12
N PRO A 435 27.63 24.78 14.24
CA PRO A 435 27.60 26.23 14.41
C PRO A 435 26.21 26.83 14.05
N LEU A 436 25.25 26.02 13.61
CA LEU A 436 23.92 26.52 13.23
C LEU A 436 23.14 27.12 14.39
N GLY A 437 23.56 26.92 15.66
CA GLY A 437 23.01 27.57 16.83
C GLY A 437 21.54 27.95 16.69
N ARG A 438 20.67 26.95 16.40
CA ARG A 438 19.24 27.25 16.30
C ARG A 438 18.82 27.66 17.69
N THR A 439 18.26 28.85 17.80
CA THR A 439 17.96 29.55 19.06
C THR A 439 17.12 28.74 20.06
N HIS A 440 16.58 27.59 19.65
CA HIS A 440 15.70 26.76 20.45
C HIS A 440 16.17 25.31 20.62
N ILE A 441 17.27 24.89 19.98
CA ILE A 441 17.82 23.54 20.11
C ILE A 441 19.18 23.64 20.77
N THR A 442 19.32 22.99 21.92
CA THR A 442 20.58 22.91 22.64
C THR A 442 21.36 21.68 22.14
N PRO A 443 22.61 21.84 21.69
CA PRO A 443 23.46 20.68 21.37
C PRO A 443 23.60 19.75 22.58
N ASP A 444 23.55 18.44 22.34
CA ASP A 444 23.73 17.44 23.39
C ASP A 444 25.13 16.86 23.32
N SER A 445 25.90 17.03 24.42
CA SER A 445 27.28 16.59 24.49
C SER A 445 27.46 15.07 24.38
N ARG A 446 26.39 14.30 24.52
CA ARG A 446 26.38 12.85 24.36
C ARG A 446 26.35 12.44 22.88
N VAL A 447 25.83 13.28 21.99
CA VAL A 447 25.67 12.98 20.57
C VAL A 447 27.04 13.06 19.88
N THR A 448 27.42 11.96 19.23
CA THR A 448 28.69 11.84 18.51
C THR A 448 28.55 11.95 17.01
N GLY A 449 27.39 11.62 16.45
CA GLY A 449 27.10 11.66 15.02
C GLY A 449 25.60 11.57 14.74
N GLY A 450 25.22 11.65 13.47
CA GLY A 450 23.85 11.41 13.07
C GLY A 450 23.32 12.28 11.94
N LEU A 451 22.21 11.84 11.37
CA LEU A 451 21.53 12.48 10.25
C LEU A 451 20.04 12.67 10.54
N THR A 452 19.43 13.58 9.82
CA THR A 452 17.98 13.84 9.87
C THR A 452 17.34 13.57 8.51
N SER A 453 16.06 13.17 8.52
CA SER A 453 15.23 13.04 7.35
C SER A 453 13.93 13.83 7.56
N VAL A 454 13.30 14.29 6.49
CA VAL A 454 12.01 14.98 6.54
C VAL A 454 11.13 14.40 5.45
N SER A 455 9.92 13.96 5.82
CA SER A 455 8.92 13.46 4.88
C SER A 455 7.55 14.08 5.20
N GLY A 456 7.07 14.97 4.33
CA GLY A 456 5.80 15.66 4.55
C GLY A 456 5.77 16.48 5.85
N ASP A 457 4.83 16.14 6.74
CA ASP A 457 4.64 16.79 8.04
C ASP A 457 5.42 16.13 9.19
N TYR A 458 6.30 15.17 8.87
CA TYR A 458 7.07 14.40 9.83
C TYR A 458 8.57 14.59 9.63
N ALA A 459 9.31 14.46 10.71
CA ALA A 459 10.77 14.43 10.69
C ALA A 459 11.29 13.21 11.46
N ASP A 460 12.35 12.66 10.92
CA ASP A 460 13.03 11.52 11.50
C ASP A 460 14.43 11.93 11.95
N MET A 461 15.03 11.14 12.82
CA MET A 461 16.38 11.33 13.28
C MET A 461 17.05 10.02 13.63
N ALA A 462 18.31 9.89 13.27
CA ALA A 462 19.15 8.80 13.71
C ALA A 462 20.45 9.40 14.23
N VAL A 463 20.82 9.07 15.46
CA VAL A 463 22.04 9.58 16.12
C VAL A 463 22.80 8.46 16.80
N THR A 464 24.12 8.54 16.72
CA THR A 464 25.01 7.82 17.64
C THR A 464 25.32 8.70 18.83
N ALA A 465 25.34 8.10 20.02
CA ALA A 465 25.66 8.82 21.24
C ALA A 465 26.50 7.97 22.19
N GLU A 466 27.37 8.64 22.98
CA GLU A 466 28.21 8.00 23.96
C GLU A 466 28.14 8.73 25.31
N HIS A 467 27.99 7.97 26.38
CA HIS A 467 28.04 8.47 27.73
C HIS A 467 28.61 7.41 28.68
N GLN A 468 29.64 7.79 29.46
CA GLN A 468 30.28 6.90 30.42
C GLN A 468 30.77 5.56 29.84
N GLY A 469 31.22 5.57 28.59
CA GLY A 469 31.69 4.38 27.88
C GLY A 469 30.61 3.47 27.30
N LYS A 470 29.33 3.82 27.45
CA LYS A 470 28.22 3.15 26.77
C LYS A 470 27.93 3.87 25.47
N ARG A 471 27.88 3.13 24.35
CA ARG A 471 27.59 3.65 23.02
C ARG A 471 26.21 3.13 22.54
N VAL A 472 25.42 4.02 21.99
CA VAL A 472 24.08 3.68 21.51
C VAL A 472 23.80 4.33 20.17
N LEU A 473 23.01 3.62 19.34
CA LEU A 473 22.35 4.16 18.17
C LEU A 473 20.86 4.37 18.50
N CYS A 474 20.42 5.62 18.49
CA CYS A 474 19.02 5.99 18.65
C CYS A 474 18.43 6.35 17.30
N ILE A 475 17.30 5.73 16.93
CA ILE A 475 16.56 6.03 15.71
C ILE A 475 15.12 6.31 16.09
N LEU A 476 14.57 7.38 15.57
CA LEU A 476 13.15 7.71 15.66
C LEU A 476 12.61 8.15 14.30
N THR A 477 11.35 7.89 14.06
CA THR A 477 10.65 8.29 12.84
C THR A 477 9.27 8.85 13.18
N GLY A 478 8.80 9.74 12.31
CA GLY A 478 7.45 10.27 12.43
C GLY A 478 7.24 11.30 13.55
N ALA A 479 8.28 12.05 13.94
CA ALA A 479 8.11 13.17 14.85
C ALA A 479 7.39 14.34 14.17
N LEU A 480 6.39 14.91 14.84
CA LEU A 480 5.60 16.01 14.31
C LEU A 480 6.40 17.32 14.27
N ARG A 481 6.00 18.20 13.38
CA ARG A 481 6.50 19.57 13.32
C ARG A 481 5.95 20.39 14.49
N ILE A 482 6.83 21.09 15.19
CA ILE A 482 6.49 21.98 16.31
C ILE A 482 6.57 23.41 15.84
N THR A 483 5.50 24.18 16.06
CA THR A 483 5.40 25.58 15.69
C THR A 483 5.30 26.42 16.95
N HIS A 484 6.30 27.26 17.20
CA HIS A 484 6.31 28.18 18.32
C HIS A 484 6.24 29.63 17.84
N PRO A 485 5.46 30.51 18.51
CA PRO A 485 5.53 31.94 18.25
C PRO A 485 6.92 32.46 18.62
N TYR A 486 7.49 33.34 17.79
CA TYR A 486 8.78 33.99 18.06
C TYR A 486 8.61 35.08 19.10
N GLY A 487 9.22 34.90 20.29
CA GLY A 487 9.16 35.84 21.40
C GLY A 487 7.93 35.69 22.30
N ASP A 488 7.87 36.51 23.37
CA ASP A 488 6.82 36.44 24.40
C ASP A 488 5.48 37.10 23.97
N ASP A 489 5.39 37.59 22.72
CA ASP A 489 4.16 38.20 22.18
C ASP A 489 3.31 37.11 21.49
N PRO A 490 2.16 36.74 22.07
CA PRO A 490 1.27 35.74 21.47
C PRO A 490 0.63 36.19 20.13
N ASN A 491 0.77 37.47 19.77
CA ASN A 491 0.30 38.04 18.48
C ASN A 491 1.44 38.22 17.48
N SER A 492 2.66 37.78 17.78
CA SER A 492 3.78 37.86 16.85
C SER A 492 3.51 36.94 15.64
N TYR A 493 3.53 37.49 14.44
CA TYR A 493 3.44 36.75 13.18
C TYR A 493 4.76 36.02 12.83
N SER A 494 5.82 36.22 13.61
CA SER A 494 7.07 35.49 13.45
C SER A 494 6.97 34.16 14.17
N VAL A 495 6.96 33.10 13.42
CA VAL A 495 6.90 31.70 13.94
C VAL A 495 8.25 31.07 13.73
N VAL A 496 8.77 30.40 14.75
CA VAL A 496 9.91 29.51 14.62
C VAL A 496 9.38 28.09 14.48
N ASP A 497 9.55 27.56 13.28
CA ASP A 497 9.19 26.18 13.00
C ASP A 497 10.42 25.31 13.19
N TYR A 498 10.35 24.33 14.05
CA TYR A 498 11.34 23.25 14.13
C TYR A 498 10.65 21.90 14.30
N TRP A 499 11.38 20.86 13.94
CA TRP A 499 10.86 19.52 14.00
C TRP A 499 11.04 18.95 15.41
N GLY A 500 10.00 18.28 15.93
CA GLY A 500 10.01 17.66 17.25
C GLY A 500 11.02 16.51 17.40
N ASN A 501 11.63 16.07 16.29
CA ASN A 501 12.63 15.00 16.30
C ASN A 501 13.82 15.29 17.22
N TYR A 502 14.18 16.55 17.45
CA TYR A 502 15.26 16.91 18.37
C TYR A 502 14.88 16.64 19.82
N GLU A 503 13.71 17.10 20.25
CA GLU A 503 13.20 16.88 21.61
C GLU A 503 12.94 15.39 21.89
N GLU A 504 12.38 14.71 20.91
CA GLU A 504 12.13 13.27 21.03
C GLU A 504 13.44 12.46 21.08
N THR A 505 14.48 12.88 20.35
CA THR A 505 15.80 12.27 20.45
C THR A 505 16.41 12.48 21.83
N GLU A 506 16.28 13.68 22.42
CA GLU A 506 16.77 13.95 23.78
C GLU A 506 16.07 13.05 24.81
N LYS A 507 14.75 12.85 24.69
CA LYS A 507 14.00 11.89 25.51
C LYS A 507 14.56 10.46 25.38
N LEU A 508 14.84 10.01 24.15
CA LEU A 508 15.44 8.68 23.92
C LEU A 508 16.84 8.57 24.51
N LEU A 509 17.66 9.61 24.42
CA LEU A 509 18.99 9.63 25.02
C LEU A 509 18.91 9.58 26.56
N ASN A 510 17.91 10.22 27.16
CA ASN A 510 17.67 10.13 28.59
C ASN A 510 17.21 8.72 29.01
N ILE A 511 16.43 8.03 28.16
CA ILE A 511 16.10 6.61 28.36
C ILE A 511 17.34 5.72 28.25
N ALA A 512 18.20 6.01 27.28
CA ALA A 512 19.39 5.20 27.02
C ALA A 512 20.44 5.25 28.14
N PHE A 513 20.61 6.43 28.74
CA PHE A 513 21.69 6.68 29.70
C PHE A 513 21.21 6.87 31.14
N GLY A 514 19.89 6.97 31.38
CA GLY A 514 19.29 7.13 32.72
C GLY A 514 19.20 8.58 33.13
#